data_58db797cb4bd543924be7ee1d310a6b3
#
_entry.id   58db797cb4bd543924be7ee1d310a6b3
#
_cell.length_a   1.000
_cell.length_b   1.000
_cell.length_c   1.000
_cell.angle_alpha   90.00
_cell.angle_beta   90.00
_cell.angle_gamma   90.00
#
_symmetry.space_group_name_H-M   'P 1'
#
loop_
_entity.id
_entity.type
_entity.pdbx_description
1 polymer ?
#
loop_
_entity_poly.entity_id
_entity_poly.type
_entity_poly.pdbx_seq_one_letter_code
_entity_poly.pdbx_strand_id
1 'polypeptide(L)'
;MPVMEGKCALFKAFADVDAFPLCVASKDVDEIVRTIQLISGSFGGINLEDIAAPRCFEIERRLKEVCDIPVFHDDQHGTAVCCGAALINACRLTGRKVED
;
A
#
# COMPACT_ATOMS: atom_id res chain seq x y z
N MET A 1 7.08 -12.86 -3.48
CA MET A 1 8.40 -12.37 -3.07
C MET A 1 9.05 -11.44 -4.11
N PRO A 2 9.16 -11.75 -5.42
CA PRO A 2 9.82 -10.83 -6.37
C PRO A 2 9.22 -9.44 -6.43
N VAL A 3 7.91 -9.30 -6.32
CA VAL A 3 7.21 -7.99 -6.27
C VAL A 3 7.66 -7.18 -5.06
N MET A 4 7.72 -7.80 -3.89
CA MET A 4 8.17 -7.17 -2.64
C MET A 4 9.64 -6.75 -2.70
N GLU A 5 10.51 -7.58 -3.26
CA GLU A 5 11.93 -7.26 -3.45
C GLU A 5 12.11 -6.07 -4.38
N GLY A 6 11.37 -6.03 -5.50
CA GLY A 6 11.36 -4.90 -6.42
C GLY A 6 10.89 -3.62 -5.75
N LYS A 7 9.82 -3.69 -4.95
CA LYS A 7 9.31 -2.54 -4.20
C LYS A 7 10.33 -2.05 -3.17
N CYS A 8 11.01 -2.94 -2.46
CA CYS A 8 12.07 -2.57 -1.52
C CYS A 8 13.23 -1.84 -2.21
N ALA A 9 13.63 -2.30 -3.40
CA ALA A 9 14.65 -1.63 -4.20
C ALA A 9 14.23 -0.22 -4.61
N LEU A 10 12.96 -0.01 -5.00
CA LEU A 10 12.42 1.29 -5.35
C LEU A 10 12.36 2.23 -4.15
N PHE A 11 11.95 1.75 -2.98
CA PHE A 11 11.98 2.54 -1.74
C PHE A 11 13.39 3.04 -1.43
N LYS A 12 14.38 2.18 -1.58
CA LYS A 12 15.78 2.57 -1.36
C LYS A 12 16.28 3.56 -2.40
N ALA A 13 16.01 3.28 -3.69
CA ALA A 13 16.49 4.11 -4.80
C ALA A 13 15.90 5.53 -4.81
N PHE A 14 14.61 5.66 -4.51
CA PHE A 14 13.88 6.93 -4.64
C PHE A 14 13.67 7.68 -3.33
N ALA A 15 13.65 7.00 -2.20
CA ALA A 15 13.35 7.62 -0.91
C ALA A 15 14.44 7.41 0.15
N ASP A 16 15.47 6.64 -0.16
CA ASP A 16 16.52 6.24 0.79
C ASP A 16 15.96 5.60 2.07
N VAL A 17 14.89 4.82 1.90
CA VAL A 17 14.22 4.07 2.97
C VAL A 17 14.65 2.61 2.91
N ASP A 18 15.09 2.08 4.03
CA ASP A 18 15.37 0.65 4.17
C ASP A 18 14.05 -0.11 4.32
N ALA A 19 13.77 -1.00 3.39
CA ALA A 19 12.56 -1.81 3.38
C ALA A 19 12.90 -3.30 3.39
N PHE A 20 12.08 -4.08 4.10
CA PHE A 20 12.25 -5.53 4.27
C PHE A 20 11.08 -6.26 3.64
N PRO A 21 11.32 -7.16 2.66
CA PRO A 21 10.26 -7.93 2.04
C PRO A 21 9.80 -9.05 2.98
N LEU A 22 8.49 -9.12 3.22
CA LEU A 22 7.88 -10.15 4.04
C LEU A 22 6.69 -10.76 3.30
N CYS A 23 6.62 -12.08 3.26
CA CYS A 23 5.49 -12.82 2.73
C CYS A 23 4.81 -13.61 3.83
N VAL A 24 3.51 -13.38 4.02
CA VAL A 24 2.70 -14.12 4.98
C VAL A 24 2.00 -15.26 4.26
N ALA A 25 2.27 -16.50 4.66
CA ALA A 25 1.72 -17.71 4.05
C ALA A 25 0.29 -17.99 4.53
N SER A 26 -0.60 -17.02 4.41
CA SER A 26 -2.01 -17.14 4.76
C SER A 26 -2.88 -16.27 3.86
N LYS A 27 -4.13 -16.68 3.69
CA LYS A 27 -5.20 -15.89 3.05
C LYS A 27 -6.26 -15.45 4.06
N ASP A 28 -6.11 -15.85 5.30
CA ASP A 28 -7.02 -15.47 6.38
C ASP A 28 -6.70 -14.06 6.87
N VAL A 29 -7.73 -13.20 6.90
CA VAL A 29 -7.57 -11.79 7.31
C VAL A 29 -7.11 -11.68 8.76
N ASP A 30 -7.67 -12.50 9.67
CA ASP A 30 -7.31 -12.44 11.08
C ASP A 30 -5.86 -12.83 11.32
N GLU A 31 -5.38 -13.88 10.64
CA GLU A 31 -3.97 -14.31 10.72
C GLU A 31 -3.02 -13.25 10.17
N ILE A 32 -3.35 -12.66 9.03
CA ILE A 32 -2.53 -11.61 8.41
C ILE A 32 -2.44 -10.39 9.33
N VAL A 33 -3.58 -9.89 9.81
CA VAL A 33 -3.63 -8.73 10.71
C VAL A 33 -2.86 -9.01 11.99
N ARG A 34 -3.06 -10.17 12.60
CA ARG A 34 -2.36 -10.55 13.83
C ARG A 34 -0.86 -10.66 13.63
N THR A 35 -0.43 -11.28 12.54
CA THR A 35 1.00 -11.41 12.21
C THR A 35 1.65 -10.05 12.07
N ILE A 36 1.06 -9.16 11.29
CA ILE A 36 1.59 -7.81 11.06
C ILE A 36 1.59 -7.00 12.36
N GLN A 37 0.54 -7.08 13.15
CA GLN A 37 0.47 -6.42 14.45
C GLN A 37 1.62 -6.84 15.37
N LEU A 38 1.93 -8.13 15.42
CA LEU A 38 2.99 -8.67 16.27
C LEU A 38 4.38 -8.17 15.89
N ILE A 39 4.65 -7.96 14.60
CA ILE A 39 5.95 -7.51 14.11
C ILE A 39 6.06 -6.00 13.93
N SER A 40 4.95 -5.28 14.02
CA SER A 40 4.88 -3.84 13.72
C SER A 40 5.81 -2.98 14.57
N GLY A 41 6.13 -3.42 15.79
CA GLY A 41 7.05 -2.73 16.67
C GLY A 41 8.50 -2.64 16.18
N SER A 42 8.85 -3.41 15.15
CA SER A 42 10.20 -3.40 14.54
C SER A 42 10.30 -2.43 13.37
N PHE A 43 9.21 -1.80 12.95
CA PHE A 43 9.14 -0.99 11.72
C PHE A 43 8.56 0.40 11.97
N GLY A 44 8.96 1.35 11.13
CA GLY A 44 8.40 2.69 11.11
C GLY A 44 7.17 2.86 10.21
N GLY A 45 6.84 1.87 9.41
CA GLY A 45 5.68 1.86 8.53
C GLY A 45 5.48 0.51 7.85
N ILE A 46 4.29 0.29 7.32
CA ILE A 46 3.91 -0.95 6.61
C ILE A 46 3.35 -0.58 5.23
N ASN A 47 3.93 -1.14 4.19
CA ASN A 47 3.36 -1.11 2.84
C ASN A 47 2.73 -2.47 2.54
N LEU A 48 1.44 -2.48 2.30
CA LEU A 48 0.71 -3.68 1.88
C LEU A 48 0.80 -3.80 0.37
N GLU A 49 1.19 -4.97 -0.10
CA GLU A 49 1.40 -5.24 -1.50
C GLU A 49 0.83 -6.61 -1.86
N ASP A 50 0.31 -6.74 -3.07
CA ASP A 50 -0.13 -8.01 -3.66
C ASP A 50 -1.18 -8.77 -2.82
N ILE A 51 -2.10 -8.02 -2.22
CA ILE A 51 -3.25 -8.57 -1.50
C ILE A 51 -4.52 -8.33 -2.32
N ALA A 52 -5.20 -9.41 -2.68
CA ALA A 52 -6.39 -9.33 -3.52
C ALA A 52 -7.56 -8.59 -2.85
N ALA A 53 -8.29 -7.79 -3.63
CA ALA A 53 -9.56 -7.24 -3.19
C ALA A 53 -10.62 -8.37 -3.05
N PRO A 54 -11.58 -8.25 -2.13
CA PRO A 54 -11.79 -7.15 -1.19
C PRO A 54 -10.99 -7.23 0.12
N ARG A 55 -10.21 -8.31 0.33
CA ARG A 55 -9.46 -8.54 1.57
C ARG A 55 -8.49 -7.41 1.91
N CYS A 56 -7.87 -6.81 0.90
CA CYS A 56 -6.93 -5.72 1.11
C CYS A 56 -7.56 -4.53 1.83
N PHE A 57 -8.81 -4.21 1.55
CA PHE A 57 -9.52 -3.08 2.20
C PHE A 57 -9.73 -3.34 3.69
N GLU A 58 -10.16 -4.55 4.04
CA GLU A 58 -10.37 -4.93 5.43
C GLU A 58 -9.06 -5.00 6.21
N ILE A 59 -8.03 -5.60 5.63
CA ILE A 59 -6.71 -5.69 6.24
C ILE A 59 -6.14 -4.31 6.52
N GLU A 60 -6.16 -3.41 5.54
CA GLU A 60 -5.68 -2.05 5.71
C GLU A 60 -6.43 -1.30 6.81
N ARG A 61 -7.76 -1.36 6.78
CA ARG A 61 -8.59 -0.71 7.80
C ARG A 61 -8.26 -1.22 9.21
N ARG A 62 -8.22 -2.54 9.38
CA ARG A 62 -7.95 -3.15 10.68
C ARG A 62 -6.54 -2.87 11.18
N LEU A 63 -5.55 -2.86 10.30
CA LEU A 63 -4.18 -2.53 10.68
C LEU A 63 -4.04 -1.08 11.11
N LYS A 64 -4.74 -0.15 10.47
CA LYS A 64 -4.78 1.26 10.88
C LYS A 64 -5.37 1.45 12.28
N GLU A 65 -6.28 0.56 12.70
CA GLU A 65 -6.88 0.61 14.03
C GLU A 65 -5.95 0.03 15.13
N VAL A 66 -5.13 -0.98 14.80
CA VAL A 66 -4.35 -1.73 15.79
C VAL A 66 -2.86 -1.42 15.77
N CYS A 67 -2.35 -0.77 14.76
CA CYS A 67 -0.94 -0.38 14.64
C CYS A 67 -0.78 1.13 14.86
N ASP A 68 0.26 1.49 15.63
CA ASP A 68 0.61 2.90 15.88
C ASP A 68 1.48 3.53 14.78
N ILE A 69 1.83 2.74 13.76
CA ILE A 69 2.66 3.15 12.64
C ILE A 69 1.81 3.30 11.38
N PRO A 70 2.22 4.11 10.39
CA PRO A 70 1.52 4.24 9.12
C PRO A 70 1.38 2.92 8.39
N VAL A 71 0.18 2.65 7.89
CA VAL A 71 -0.14 1.49 7.05
C VAL A 71 -0.73 1.99 5.74
N PHE A 72 -0.17 1.54 4.63
CA PHE A 72 -0.52 1.99 3.29
C PHE A 72 -0.69 0.80 2.36
N HIS A 73 -1.72 0.82 1.51
CA HIS A 73 -1.92 -0.16 0.46
C HIS A 73 -1.69 0.50 -0.91
N ASP A 74 -0.62 0.11 -1.60
CA ASP A 74 -0.17 0.76 -2.82
C ASP A 74 -1.16 0.60 -3.98
N ASP A 75 -1.65 -0.60 -4.23
CA ASP A 75 -2.61 -0.87 -5.31
C ASP A 75 -3.91 -0.06 -5.18
N GLN A 76 -4.29 0.27 -3.96
CA GLN A 76 -5.47 1.09 -3.67
C GLN A 76 -5.14 2.58 -3.74
N HIS A 77 -4.29 3.07 -2.86
CA HIS A 77 -4.03 4.50 -2.68
C HIS A 77 -2.98 5.04 -3.64
N GLY A 78 -1.91 4.30 -3.91
CA GLY A 78 -0.90 4.69 -4.89
C GLY A 78 -1.47 4.78 -6.30
N THR A 79 -2.26 3.79 -6.70
CA THR A 79 -2.98 3.80 -7.98
C THR A 79 -3.97 4.96 -8.05
N ALA A 80 -4.70 5.24 -6.97
CA ALA A 80 -5.63 6.37 -6.92
C ALA A 80 -4.92 7.71 -7.12
N VAL A 81 -3.74 7.90 -6.53
CA VAL A 81 -2.92 9.10 -6.73
C VAL A 81 -2.53 9.27 -8.20
N CYS A 82 -2.03 8.23 -8.84
CA CYS A 82 -1.62 8.27 -10.24
C CYS A 82 -2.80 8.51 -11.18
N CYS A 83 -3.92 7.83 -10.97
CA CYS A 83 -5.14 8.00 -11.77
C CYS A 83 -5.73 9.39 -11.60
N GLY A 84 -5.77 9.91 -10.39
CA GLY A 84 -6.23 11.27 -10.09
C GLY A 84 -5.38 12.33 -10.79
N ALA A 85 -4.05 12.20 -10.73
CA ALA A 85 -3.13 13.08 -11.41
C ALA A 85 -3.32 13.05 -12.94
N ALA A 86 -3.47 11.86 -13.51
CA ALA A 86 -3.73 11.69 -14.94
C ALA A 86 -5.05 12.35 -15.36
N LEU A 87 -6.11 12.15 -14.60
CA LEU A 87 -7.42 12.76 -14.87
C LEU A 87 -7.35 14.29 -14.81
N ILE A 88 -6.74 14.85 -13.79
CA ILE A 88 -6.57 16.30 -13.64
C ILE A 88 -5.82 16.88 -14.84
N ASN A 89 -4.73 16.25 -15.26
CA ASN A 89 -3.93 16.71 -16.37
C ASN A 89 -4.67 16.55 -17.73
N ALA A 90 -5.41 15.47 -17.91
CA ALA A 90 -6.24 15.27 -19.09
C ALA A 90 -7.33 16.35 -19.22
N CYS A 91 -7.98 16.70 -18.11
CA CYS A 91 -8.96 17.79 -18.07
C CYS A 91 -8.32 19.14 -18.43
N ARG A 92 -7.15 19.43 -17.91
CA ARG A 92 -6.39 20.65 -18.22
C ARG A 92 -6.03 20.73 -19.71
N LEU A 93 -5.52 19.62 -20.26
CA LEU A 93 -5.10 19.57 -21.66
C LEU A 93 -6.28 19.72 -22.63
N THR A 94 -7.43 19.13 -22.33
CA THR A 94 -8.61 19.15 -23.18
C THR A 94 -9.56 20.31 -22.92
N GLY A 95 -9.31 21.11 -21.86
CA GLY A 95 -10.20 22.20 -21.44
C GLY A 95 -11.54 21.72 -20.86
N ARG A 96 -11.64 20.44 -20.50
CA ARG A 96 -12.83 19.84 -19.88
C ARG A 96 -12.79 19.94 -18.37
N LYS A 97 -13.97 19.88 -17.77
CA LYS A 97 -14.13 19.72 -16.32
C LYS A 97 -14.39 18.25 -15.99
N VAL A 98 -14.12 17.87 -14.74
CA VAL A 98 -14.34 16.49 -14.27
C VAL A 98 -15.83 16.08 -14.42
N GLU A 99 -16.74 17.05 -14.28
CA GLU A 99 -18.18 16.83 -14.38
C GLU A 99 -18.68 16.63 -15.84
N ASP A 100 -17.85 16.93 -16.81
CA ASP A 100 -18.18 16.74 -18.23
C ASP A 100 -17.92 15.27 -18.63
#